data_e9a581292d6bb98ec51e34b1f278c26e
#
_entry.id   e9a581292d6bb98ec51e34b1f278c26e
#
_cell.length_a   1.000
_cell.length_b   1.000
_cell.length_c   1.000
_cell.angle_alpha   90.00
_cell.angle_beta   90.00
_cell.angle_gamma   90.00
#
_symmetry.space_group_name_H-M   'P 1'
#
loop_
_entity.id
_entity.type
_entity.pdbx_description
1 polymer ?
#
loop_
_entity_poly.entity_id
_entity_poly.type
_entity_poly.pdbx_seq_one_letter_code
_entity_poly.pdbx_strand_id
1 'polypeptide(L)'
;MNITHRLFVAILLFISFLGSVPATEKLPSVILKVESKDPLEVSALMQGKSCMLSLPVDFMSQVYGLYSDVYIDDLNGDGKRELVFDLIGSDVNRCSKVLRYNENDRSFSEWLFKGGGLCNPISRGRFLISSYRDGASWTEDVYTVKNGKPEIHITDSCVGCSEVRRKIYTPGKQPVKVIVSDDIEFERRIPLKASITSPRARVFSLPDSNWPTKKYLIRGDEIALIDFDKSEDGQDWAEFKLIGTNVATDGWVKYSDLE
;
A
#
# COMPACT_ATOMS: atom_id res chain seq x y z
N MET A 1 -23.25 -63.64 -46.85
CA MET A 1 -23.97 -63.51 -45.58
C MET A 1 -22.91 -63.36 -44.48
N ASN A 2 -22.46 -62.11 -44.26
CA ASN A 2 -21.41 -61.81 -43.29
C ASN A 2 -21.98 -60.85 -42.21
N ILE A 3 -22.09 -61.36 -41.03
CA ILE A 3 -22.57 -60.65 -39.84
C ILE A 3 -21.32 -60.07 -39.14
N THR A 4 -21.18 -58.75 -39.20
CA THR A 4 -20.15 -57.98 -38.44
C THR A 4 -20.69 -57.58 -37.06
N HIS A 5 -20.13 -58.19 -36.04
CA HIS A 5 -20.34 -57.78 -34.63
C HIS A 5 -19.62 -56.44 -34.34
N ARG A 6 -20.41 -55.43 -33.97
CA ARG A 6 -19.90 -54.20 -33.40
C ARG A 6 -19.84 -54.34 -31.86
N LEU A 7 -18.61 -54.34 -31.37
CA LEU A 7 -18.29 -54.29 -29.95
C LEU A 7 -18.49 -52.85 -29.47
N PHE A 8 -19.45 -52.57 -28.57
CA PHE A 8 -19.57 -51.31 -27.85
C PHE A 8 -18.71 -51.38 -26.63
N VAL A 9 -17.63 -50.56 -26.59
CA VAL A 9 -16.81 -50.34 -25.37
C VAL A 9 -17.43 -49.17 -24.62
N ALA A 10 -18.05 -49.44 -23.49
CA ALA A 10 -18.52 -48.40 -22.56
C ALA A 10 -17.36 -47.92 -21.73
N ILE A 11 -16.90 -46.69 -21.96
CA ILE A 11 -15.91 -46.01 -21.12
C ILE A 11 -16.66 -45.41 -19.94
N LEU A 12 -16.49 -45.99 -18.75
CA LEU A 12 -16.92 -45.43 -17.49
C LEU A 12 -15.94 -44.34 -17.07
N LEU A 13 -16.34 -43.06 -17.21
CA LEU A 13 -15.64 -41.93 -16.67
C LEU A 13 -15.89 -41.85 -15.14
N PHE A 14 -14.91 -42.27 -14.35
CA PHE A 14 -14.87 -41.98 -12.91
C PHE A 14 -14.49 -40.51 -12.73
N ILE A 15 -15.49 -39.66 -12.46
CA ILE A 15 -15.28 -38.29 -12.02
C ILE A 15 -14.92 -38.36 -10.52
N SER A 16 -13.63 -38.31 -10.20
CA SER A 16 -13.16 -38.16 -8.83
C SER A 16 -13.50 -36.74 -8.35
N PHE A 17 -14.54 -36.60 -7.57
CA PHE A 17 -14.78 -35.39 -6.77
C PHE A 17 -13.68 -35.29 -5.72
N LEU A 18 -12.61 -34.58 -6.02
CA LEU A 18 -11.68 -34.07 -5.02
C LEU A 18 -12.41 -33.00 -4.22
N GLY A 19 -13.09 -33.38 -3.15
CA GLY A 19 -13.60 -32.48 -2.16
C GLY A 19 -12.45 -31.65 -1.60
N SER A 20 -12.46 -30.34 -1.83
CA SER A 20 -11.58 -29.41 -1.16
C SER A 20 -11.87 -29.51 0.34
N VAL A 21 -10.96 -30.11 1.09
CA VAL A 21 -10.97 -30.06 2.56
C VAL A 21 -10.84 -28.58 2.93
N PRO A 22 -11.80 -28.00 3.68
CA PRO A 22 -11.65 -26.63 4.15
C PRO A 22 -10.36 -26.56 4.98
N ALA A 23 -9.51 -25.59 4.66
CA ALA A 23 -8.32 -25.30 5.45
C ALA A 23 -8.78 -25.08 6.89
N THR A 24 -8.37 -25.96 7.80
CA THR A 24 -8.61 -25.77 9.23
C THR A 24 -7.88 -24.48 9.63
N GLU A 25 -8.65 -23.44 9.90
CA GLU A 25 -8.15 -22.18 10.44
C GLU A 25 -7.38 -22.51 11.72
N LYS A 26 -6.06 -22.34 11.69
CA LYS A 26 -5.21 -22.62 12.83
C LYS A 26 -5.50 -21.55 13.86
N LEU A 27 -6.20 -21.91 14.94
CA LEU A 27 -6.46 -21.01 16.06
C LEU A 27 -5.15 -20.32 16.49
N PRO A 28 -5.15 -19.02 16.76
CA PRO A 28 -3.95 -18.31 17.21
C PRO A 28 -3.42 -18.95 18.48
N SER A 29 -2.10 -19.13 18.57
CA SER A 29 -1.45 -19.75 19.74
C SER A 29 -1.58 -18.91 21.00
N VAL A 30 -1.81 -17.59 20.82
CA VAL A 30 -2.01 -16.59 21.88
C VAL A 30 -3.24 -15.76 21.55
N ILE A 31 -4.12 -15.60 22.53
CA ILE A 31 -5.27 -14.70 22.44
C ILE A 31 -5.04 -13.55 23.43
N LEU A 32 -4.86 -12.35 22.87
CA LEU A 32 -4.77 -11.14 23.68
C LEU A 32 -6.17 -10.69 24.12
N LYS A 33 -6.23 -10.03 25.27
CA LYS A 33 -7.47 -9.46 25.81
C LYS A 33 -7.17 -8.17 26.58
N VAL A 34 -7.96 -7.12 26.35
CA VAL A 34 -8.01 -5.94 27.21
C VAL A 34 -8.98 -6.24 28.35
N GLU A 35 -8.46 -6.40 29.55
CA GLU A 35 -9.25 -6.73 30.76
C GLU A 35 -9.88 -5.48 31.35
N SER A 36 -9.16 -4.38 31.34
CA SER A 36 -9.61 -3.06 31.81
C SER A 36 -8.98 -1.97 30.96
N LYS A 37 -9.69 -0.84 30.77
CA LYS A 37 -9.19 0.35 30.07
C LYS A 37 -8.72 1.44 31.03
N ASP A 38 -9.19 1.41 32.28
CA ASP A 38 -8.81 2.37 33.34
C ASP A 38 -8.83 1.68 34.72
N PRO A 39 -7.67 1.37 35.32
CA PRO A 39 -6.35 1.39 34.67
C PRO A 39 -6.27 0.38 33.52
N LEU A 40 -5.40 0.66 32.53
CA LEU A 40 -5.24 -0.25 31.39
C LEU A 40 -4.57 -1.55 31.83
N GLU A 41 -5.27 -2.65 31.62
CA GLU A 41 -4.81 -4.00 31.92
C GLU A 41 -4.99 -4.89 30.69
N VAL A 42 -3.92 -5.57 30.30
CA VAL A 42 -3.89 -6.47 29.14
C VAL A 42 -3.44 -7.85 29.58
N SER A 43 -4.12 -8.87 29.13
CA SER A 43 -3.74 -10.28 29.36
C SER A 43 -3.53 -11.05 28.07
N ALA A 44 -2.84 -12.17 28.16
CA ALA A 44 -2.75 -13.17 27.11
C ALA A 44 -3.23 -14.53 27.61
N LEU A 45 -4.09 -15.19 26.84
CA LEU A 45 -4.45 -16.58 27.02
C LEU A 45 -3.52 -17.43 26.16
N MET A 46 -2.66 -18.21 26.82
CA MET A 46 -1.68 -19.13 26.22
C MET A 46 -1.90 -20.53 26.76
N GLN A 47 -2.15 -21.51 25.89
CA GLN A 47 -2.35 -22.91 26.28
C GLN A 47 -3.38 -23.08 27.42
N GLY A 48 -4.46 -22.32 27.39
CA GLY A 48 -5.53 -22.35 28.40
C GLY A 48 -5.22 -21.61 29.72
N LYS A 49 -4.05 -20.96 29.84
CA LYS A 49 -3.69 -20.18 31.02
C LYS A 49 -3.66 -18.68 30.65
N SER A 50 -4.37 -17.87 31.43
CA SER A 50 -4.29 -16.41 31.32
C SER A 50 -3.13 -15.86 32.13
N CYS A 51 -2.38 -14.93 31.57
CA CYS A 51 -1.33 -14.19 32.26
C CYS A 51 -1.44 -12.71 31.94
N MET A 52 -1.24 -11.85 32.94
CA MET A 52 -1.16 -10.41 32.76
C MET A 52 0.13 -10.04 32.03
N LEU A 53 0.04 -9.09 31.13
CA LEU A 53 1.16 -8.61 30.33
C LEU A 53 1.56 -7.20 30.75
N SER A 54 2.89 -6.96 30.79
CA SER A 54 3.44 -5.63 31.01
C SER A 54 3.58 -4.92 29.67
N LEU A 55 3.06 -3.68 29.57
CA LEU A 55 3.24 -2.82 28.41
C LEU A 55 4.58 -2.09 28.50
N PRO A 56 5.23 -1.78 27.36
CA PRO A 56 6.52 -1.04 27.37
C PRO A 56 6.37 0.34 28.01
N VAL A 57 7.19 0.64 29.00
CA VAL A 57 7.12 1.91 29.76
C VAL A 57 7.32 3.12 28.85
N ASP A 58 8.30 3.05 27.93
CA ASP A 58 8.60 4.14 26.99
C ASP A 58 7.43 4.42 26.05
N PHE A 59 6.75 3.36 25.57
CA PHE A 59 5.54 3.50 24.77
C PHE A 59 4.41 4.12 25.59
N MET A 60 4.15 3.61 26.77
CA MET A 60 3.07 4.14 27.63
C MET A 60 3.31 5.60 28.01
N SER A 61 4.55 6.02 28.24
CA SER A 61 4.85 7.43 28.50
C SER A 61 4.53 8.36 27.33
N GLN A 62 4.55 7.85 26.09
CA GLN A 62 4.21 8.60 24.90
C GLN A 62 2.71 8.68 24.64
N VAL A 63 1.93 7.68 25.04
CA VAL A 63 0.49 7.61 24.73
C VAL A 63 -0.42 7.90 25.91
N TYR A 64 0.09 7.88 27.13
CA TYR A 64 -0.71 8.10 28.34
C TYR A 64 -1.45 9.44 28.29
N GLY A 65 -2.78 9.39 28.45
CA GLY A 65 -3.65 10.57 28.35
C GLY A 65 -3.84 11.10 26.92
N LEU A 66 -3.26 10.45 25.89
CA LEU A 66 -3.36 10.84 24.49
C LEU A 66 -4.16 9.85 23.62
N TYR A 67 -4.74 8.81 24.21
CA TYR A 67 -5.63 7.89 23.50
C TYR A 67 -7.05 7.95 24.07
N SER A 68 -8.02 7.72 23.20
CA SER A 68 -9.45 7.69 23.54
C SER A 68 -9.96 6.25 23.70
N ASP A 69 -9.33 5.29 23.04
CA ASP A 69 -9.69 3.89 23.12
C ASP A 69 -8.49 2.95 22.94
N VAL A 70 -8.65 1.72 23.46
CA VAL A 70 -7.69 0.62 23.27
C VAL A 70 -8.46 -0.65 22.95
N TYR A 71 -8.08 -1.33 21.87
CA TYR A 71 -8.70 -2.57 21.42
C TYR A 71 -7.69 -3.52 20.77
N ILE A 72 -8.14 -4.71 20.42
CA ILE A 72 -7.32 -5.75 19.80
C ILE A 72 -7.89 -6.08 18.44
N ASP A 73 -7.03 -6.02 17.40
CA ASP A 73 -7.40 -6.32 16.03
C ASP A 73 -6.27 -7.03 15.27
N ASP A 74 -6.61 -7.78 14.23
CA ASP A 74 -5.66 -8.36 13.28
C ASP A 74 -5.53 -7.42 12.08
N LEU A 75 -4.67 -6.42 12.25
CA LEU A 75 -4.54 -5.32 11.29
C LEU A 75 -3.99 -5.74 9.92
N ASN A 76 -3.25 -6.84 9.85
CA ASN A 76 -2.59 -7.27 8.61
C ASN A 76 -3.08 -8.63 8.09
N GLY A 77 -4.09 -9.24 8.73
CA GLY A 77 -4.68 -10.50 8.32
C GLY A 77 -3.76 -11.72 8.46
N ASP A 78 -2.74 -11.66 9.35
CA ASP A 78 -1.81 -12.78 9.55
C ASP A 78 -2.25 -13.76 10.65
N GLY A 79 -3.42 -13.55 11.24
CA GLY A 79 -4.01 -14.33 12.32
C GLY A 79 -3.43 -13.99 13.71
N LYS A 80 -2.50 -13.06 13.81
CA LYS A 80 -1.99 -12.51 15.08
C LYS A 80 -2.60 -11.13 15.28
N ARG A 81 -3.01 -10.88 16.50
CA ARG A 81 -3.71 -9.65 16.84
C ARG A 81 -2.78 -8.64 17.47
N GLU A 82 -2.90 -7.40 17.06
CA GLU A 82 -2.19 -6.24 17.60
C GLU A 82 -3.06 -5.55 18.66
N LEU A 83 -2.41 -4.86 19.59
CA LEU A 83 -3.03 -3.94 20.54
C LEU A 83 -2.97 -2.54 19.95
N VAL A 84 -4.14 -1.94 19.70
CA VAL A 84 -4.32 -0.69 19.00
C VAL A 84 -4.77 0.39 19.97
N PHE A 85 -4.11 1.54 19.94
CA PHE A 85 -4.41 2.72 20.75
C PHE A 85 -4.89 3.83 19.84
N ASP A 86 -6.19 4.10 19.84
CA ASP A 86 -6.77 5.21 19.09
C ASP A 86 -6.41 6.53 19.75
N LEU A 87 -5.65 7.35 19.04
CA LEU A 87 -5.18 8.63 19.56
C LEU A 87 -6.30 9.68 19.54
N ILE A 88 -6.30 10.53 20.55
CA ILE A 88 -7.14 11.74 20.57
C ILE A 88 -6.63 12.67 19.47
N GLY A 89 -7.47 13.01 18.51
CA GLY A 89 -7.08 13.81 17.36
C GLY A 89 -8.26 14.34 16.56
N SER A 90 -8.02 14.72 15.31
CA SER A 90 -9.08 15.20 14.43
C SER A 90 -9.94 14.06 13.90
N ASP A 91 -11.24 14.32 13.69
CA ASP A 91 -12.16 13.35 13.08
C ASP A 91 -11.80 12.97 11.65
N VAL A 92 -11.00 13.79 10.98
CA VAL A 92 -10.53 13.54 9.60
C VAL A 92 -9.39 12.54 9.57
N ASN A 93 -8.37 12.72 10.43
CA ASN A 93 -7.23 11.83 10.56
C ASN A 93 -7.33 11.09 11.91
N ARG A 94 -8.12 10.03 11.98
CA ARG A 94 -8.15 9.15 13.15
C ARG A 94 -6.95 8.23 13.08
N CYS A 95 -5.94 8.55 13.89
CA CYS A 95 -4.67 7.85 13.89
C CYS A 95 -4.52 7.00 15.15
N SER A 96 -3.85 5.87 15.03
CA SER A 96 -3.60 4.93 16.11
C SER A 96 -2.12 4.63 16.24
N LYS A 97 -1.68 4.33 17.45
CA LYS A 97 -0.43 3.66 17.73
C LYS A 97 -0.67 2.18 17.93
N VAL A 98 0.27 1.34 17.54
CA VAL A 98 0.08 -0.12 17.49
C VAL A 98 1.22 -0.82 18.20
N LEU A 99 0.87 -1.75 19.10
CA LEU A 99 1.80 -2.68 19.70
C LEU A 99 1.55 -4.09 19.21
N ARG A 100 2.60 -4.76 18.74
CA ARG A 100 2.59 -6.17 18.39
C ARG A 100 3.19 -7.01 19.50
N TYR A 101 2.48 -8.06 19.90
CA TYR A 101 2.96 -9.03 20.86
C TYR A 101 3.86 -10.06 20.19
N ASN A 102 5.04 -10.27 20.78
CA ASN A 102 5.97 -11.34 20.40
C ASN A 102 5.83 -12.49 21.38
N GLU A 103 5.37 -13.64 20.89
CA GLU A 103 5.15 -14.83 21.71
C GLU A 103 6.44 -15.45 22.24
N ASN A 104 7.57 -15.29 21.52
CA ASN A 104 8.84 -15.94 21.86
C ASN A 104 9.47 -15.33 23.13
N ASP A 105 9.46 -14.01 23.21
CA ASP A 105 10.04 -13.27 24.34
C ASP A 105 8.99 -12.69 25.29
N ARG A 106 7.71 -12.90 24.99
CA ARG A 106 6.55 -12.42 25.76
C ARG A 106 6.55 -10.93 25.98
N SER A 107 6.97 -10.20 24.97
CA SER A 107 7.09 -8.74 25.00
C SER A 107 6.25 -8.08 23.91
N PHE A 108 5.99 -6.80 24.08
CA PHE A 108 5.42 -5.96 23.04
C PHE A 108 6.50 -5.16 22.31
N SER A 109 6.33 -4.97 21.00
CA SER A 109 7.10 -4.04 20.18
C SER A 109 6.16 -3.09 19.46
N GLU A 110 6.54 -1.80 19.41
CA GLU A 110 5.77 -0.81 18.68
C GLU A 110 5.95 -1.01 17.16
N TRP A 111 4.84 -0.94 16.42
CA TRP A 111 4.87 -0.79 14.99
C TRP A 111 5.04 0.68 14.63
N LEU A 112 6.11 0.98 13.92
CA LEU A 112 6.43 2.34 13.51
C LEU A 112 5.89 2.60 12.10
N PHE A 113 5.02 3.60 11.99
CA PHE A 113 4.46 4.08 10.74
C PHE A 113 5.03 5.45 10.39
N LYS A 114 5.05 5.76 9.10
CA LYS A 114 5.39 7.10 8.61
C LYS A 114 4.43 8.13 9.21
N GLY A 115 4.95 9.27 9.65
CA GLY A 115 4.11 10.29 10.32
C GLY A 115 3.74 9.96 11.77
N GLY A 116 4.24 8.84 12.34
CA GLY A 116 4.11 8.51 13.77
C GLY A 116 2.84 7.75 14.17
N GLY A 117 1.95 7.44 13.22
CA GLY A 117 0.71 6.68 13.50
C GLY A 117 0.12 6.04 12.26
N LEU A 118 -0.76 5.08 12.48
CA LEU A 118 -1.58 4.44 11.46
C LEU A 118 -2.92 5.17 11.41
N CYS A 119 -3.20 5.88 10.32
CA CYS A 119 -4.38 6.74 10.23
C CYS A 119 -5.46 6.13 9.33
N ASN A 120 -6.73 6.18 9.78
CA ASN A 120 -7.89 5.62 9.07
C ASN A 120 -7.57 4.24 8.45
N PRO A 121 -7.16 3.24 9.25
CA PRO A 121 -6.60 1.99 8.75
C PRO A 121 -7.58 1.21 7.89
N ILE A 122 -7.06 0.65 6.79
CA ILE A 122 -7.79 -0.27 5.92
C ILE A 122 -6.92 -1.51 5.74
N SER A 123 -7.45 -2.68 6.11
CA SER A 123 -6.81 -3.97 5.85
C SER A 123 -7.30 -4.52 4.52
N ARG A 124 -6.37 -4.90 3.63
CA ARG A 124 -6.70 -5.46 2.32
C ARG A 124 -5.74 -6.59 1.96
N GLY A 125 -6.15 -7.82 2.22
CA GLY A 125 -5.29 -9.00 2.08
C GLY A 125 -4.04 -8.87 2.95
N ARG A 126 -2.85 -8.90 2.33
CA ARG A 126 -1.57 -8.74 3.04
C ARG A 126 -1.14 -7.28 3.24
N PHE A 127 -1.96 -6.34 2.79
CA PHE A 127 -1.64 -4.92 2.83
C PHE A 127 -2.39 -4.24 3.97
N LEU A 128 -1.68 -3.36 4.66
CA LEU A 128 -2.22 -2.44 5.64
C LEU A 128 -2.05 -1.02 5.10
N ILE A 129 -3.15 -0.30 4.95
CA ILE A 129 -3.18 1.03 4.34
C ILE A 129 -3.43 2.05 5.43
N SER A 130 -2.60 3.09 5.48
CA SER A 130 -2.81 4.28 6.27
C SER A 130 -3.27 5.41 5.35
N SER A 131 -4.51 5.87 5.51
CA SER A 131 -5.08 6.95 4.70
C SER A 131 -5.22 8.20 5.55
N TYR A 132 -4.64 9.30 5.12
CA TYR A 132 -4.68 10.55 5.86
C TYR A 132 -4.73 11.76 4.94
N ARG A 133 -5.35 12.82 5.43
CA ARG A 133 -5.41 14.10 4.74
C ARG A 133 -4.16 14.92 5.07
N ASP A 134 -3.43 15.31 4.02
CA ASP A 134 -2.27 16.19 4.09
C ASP A 134 -2.60 17.47 3.30
N GLY A 135 -2.88 18.56 4.03
CA GLY A 135 -3.39 19.79 3.44
C GLY A 135 -4.75 19.60 2.76
N ALA A 136 -4.82 19.85 1.45
CA ALA A 136 -6.05 19.77 0.67
C ALA A 136 -6.33 18.38 0.09
N SER A 137 -5.36 17.48 0.08
CA SER A 137 -5.42 16.19 -0.59
C SER A 137 -5.29 15.00 0.38
N TRP A 138 -5.72 13.82 -0.08
CA TRP A 138 -5.51 12.58 0.63
C TRP A 138 -4.21 11.92 0.20
N THR A 139 -3.55 11.28 1.17
CA THR A 139 -2.38 10.43 0.98
C THR A 139 -2.66 9.05 1.54
N GLU A 140 -2.27 8.02 0.82
CA GLU A 140 -2.33 6.64 1.25
C GLU A 140 -0.92 6.05 1.29
N ASP A 141 -0.50 5.59 2.46
CA ASP A 141 0.71 4.79 2.63
C ASP A 141 0.31 3.32 2.75
N VAL A 142 0.77 2.50 1.82
CA VAL A 142 0.51 1.06 1.76
C VAL A 142 1.70 0.30 2.34
N TYR A 143 1.45 -0.46 3.39
CA TYR A 143 2.46 -1.26 4.09
C TYR A 143 2.30 -2.75 3.81
N THR A 144 3.42 -3.47 3.86
CA THR A 144 3.47 -4.92 4.02
C THR A 144 4.19 -5.23 5.33
N VAL A 145 3.76 -6.28 6.03
CA VAL A 145 4.44 -6.70 7.27
C VAL A 145 5.48 -7.77 6.93
N LYS A 146 6.76 -7.44 7.16
CA LYS A 146 7.88 -8.37 6.98
C LYS A 146 8.62 -8.55 8.29
N ASN A 147 8.88 -9.80 8.65
CA ASN A 147 9.56 -10.13 9.92
C ASN A 147 8.91 -9.46 11.14
N GLY A 148 7.57 -9.33 11.11
CA GLY A 148 6.80 -8.70 12.19
C GLY A 148 6.88 -7.17 12.25
N LYS A 149 7.40 -6.51 11.21
CA LYS A 149 7.50 -5.04 11.13
C LYS A 149 6.81 -4.52 9.88
N PRO A 150 6.05 -3.40 9.96
CA PRO A 150 5.50 -2.76 8.79
C PRO A 150 6.62 -2.11 7.96
N GLU A 151 6.63 -2.40 6.67
CA GLU A 151 7.51 -1.76 5.68
C GLU A 151 6.64 -1.08 4.63
N ILE A 152 6.93 0.18 4.34
CA ILE A 152 6.21 0.92 3.30
C ILE A 152 6.53 0.35 1.93
N HIS A 153 5.49 0.09 1.14
CA HIS A 153 5.58 -0.44 -0.21
C HIS A 153 5.21 0.61 -1.26
N ILE A 154 4.16 1.38 -1.00
CA ILE A 154 3.65 2.42 -1.89
C ILE A 154 3.27 3.63 -1.05
N THR A 155 3.51 4.83 -1.57
CA THR A 155 2.83 6.06 -1.14
C THR A 155 2.11 6.64 -2.35
N ASP A 156 0.81 6.82 -2.23
CA ASP A 156 -0.04 7.50 -3.20
C ASP A 156 -0.46 8.86 -2.63
N SER A 157 -0.06 9.94 -3.27
CA SER A 157 -0.43 11.30 -2.89
C SER A 157 -1.45 11.86 -3.88
N CYS A 158 -2.30 12.79 -3.42
CA CYS A 158 -3.38 13.37 -4.22
C CYS A 158 -4.45 12.35 -4.65
N VAL A 159 -4.75 11.39 -3.74
CA VAL A 159 -5.89 10.50 -3.95
C VAL A 159 -7.18 11.32 -3.93
N GLY A 160 -8.05 11.11 -4.92
CA GLY A 160 -9.24 11.93 -5.16
C GLY A 160 -8.99 13.19 -6.01
N CYS A 161 -7.82 13.34 -6.63
CA CYS A 161 -7.47 14.49 -7.47
C CYS A 161 -7.56 14.21 -8.98
N SER A 162 -8.11 13.08 -9.42
CA SER A 162 -8.12 12.54 -10.79
C SER A 162 -6.80 11.88 -11.21
N GLU A 163 -5.66 12.35 -10.74
CA GLU A 163 -4.33 11.82 -11.02
C GLU A 163 -3.58 11.64 -9.71
N VAL A 164 -3.09 10.44 -9.48
CA VAL A 164 -2.41 10.08 -8.24
C VAL A 164 -0.91 10.01 -8.47
N ARG A 165 -0.14 10.68 -7.61
CA ARG A 165 1.33 10.63 -7.62
C ARG A 165 1.79 9.45 -6.76
N ARG A 166 2.21 8.38 -7.41
CA ARG A 166 2.67 7.15 -6.77
C ARG A 166 4.18 7.10 -6.61
N LYS A 167 4.63 6.74 -5.40
CA LYS A 167 6.02 6.34 -5.10
C LYS A 167 6.03 4.87 -4.72
N ILE A 168 6.82 4.08 -5.44
CA ILE A 168 7.00 2.64 -5.18
C ILE A 168 8.36 2.44 -4.52
N TYR A 169 8.37 1.83 -3.35
CA TYR A 169 9.57 1.61 -2.56
C TYR A 169 10.09 0.18 -2.75
N THR A 170 11.39 0.08 -3.02
CA THR A 170 12.13 -1.18 -3.08
C THR A 170 13.30 -1.09 -2.12
N PRO A 171 13.53 -2.05 -1.24
CA PRO A 171 14.63 -2.01 -0.30
C PRO A 171 15.99 -1.74 -0.97
N GLY A 172 16.74 -0.77 -0.46
CA GLY A 172 18.08 -0.41 -0.96
C GLY A 172 18.09 0.35 -2.30
N LYS A 173 16.93 0.77 -2.82
CA LYS A 173 16.83 1.58 -4.05
C LYS A 173 16.09 2.89 -3.78
N GLN A 174 16.36 3.89 -4.62
CA GLN A 174 15.54 5.09 -4.66
C GLN A 174 14.10 4.74 -5.08
N PRO A 175 13.09 5.40 -4.51
CA PRO A 175 11.71 5.18 -4.91
C PRO A 175 11.48 5.48 -6.39
N VAL A 176 10.72 4.62 -7.05
CA VAL A 176 10.26 4.86 -8.41
C VAL A 176 8.99 5.70 -8.33
N LYS A 177 8.99 6.84 -9.05
CA LYS A 177 7.82 7.70 -9.19
C LYS A 177 7.04 7.32 -10.45
N VAL A 178 5.73 7.48 -10.41
CA VAL A 178 4.84 7.33 -11.56
C VAL A 178 3.51 8.03 -11.27
N ILE A 179 2.90 8.64 -12.28
CA ILE A 179 1.52 9.10 -12.21
C ILE A 179 0.61 7.93 -12.57
N VAL A 180 -0.41 7.69 -11.74
CA VAL A 180 -1.38 6.61 -11.95
C VAL A 180 -2.81 7.16 -11.96
N SER A 181 -3.73 6.40 -12.53
CA SER A 181 -5.16 6.71 -12.48
C SER A 181 -5.65 6.77 -11.04
N ASP A 182 -6.68 7.56 -10.80
CA ASP A 182 -7.34 7.63 -9.50
C ASP A 182 -8.44 6.58 -9.43
N ASP A 183 -8.18 5.51 -8.68
CA ASP A 183 -9.15 4.47 -8.37
C ASP A 183 -9.22 4.30 -6.85
N ILE A 184 -10.38 3.91 -6.32
CA ILE A 184 -10.59 3.68 -4.89
C ILE A 184 -9.70 2.54 -4.36
N GLU A 185 -9.37 1.58 -5.24
CA GLU A 185 -8.49 0.46 -4.92
C GLU A 185 -7.09 0.72 -5.47
N PHE A 186 -6.11 0.87 -4.59
CA PHE A 186 -4.74 1.20 -4.99
C PHE A 186 -4.15 0.19 -5.99
N GLU A 187 -4.58 -1.07 -5.96
CA GLU A 187 -4.13 -2.12 -6.89
C GLU A 187 -4.64 -1.91 -8.31
N ARG A 188 -5.77 -1.19 -8.49
CA ARG A 188 -6.35 -0.89 -9.80
C ARG A 188 -5.81 0.38 -10.43
N ARG A 189 -5.04 1.16 -9.68
CA ARG A 189 -4.41 2.38 -10.20
C ARG A 189 -3.35 2.02 -11.21
N ILE A 190 -3.58 2.31 -12.48
CA ILE A 190 -2.69 1.99 -13.60
C ILE A 190 -1.84 3.21 -13.99
N PRO A 191 -0.57 3.01 -14.42
CA PRO A 191 0.27 4.09 -14.93
C PRO A 191 -0.39 4.86 -16.05
N LEU A 192 -0.41 6.19 -15.94
CA LEU A 192 -0.92 7.06 -16.98
C LEU A 192 0.12 7.29 -18.06
N LYS A 193 -0.38 7.40 -19.28
CA LYS A 193 0.37 7.70 -20.48
C LYS A 193 -0.18 8.94 -21.14
N ALA A 194 0.65 9.60 -21.92
CA ALA A 194 0.23 10.68 -22.80
C ALA A 194 0.90 10.52 -24.16
N SER A 195 0.33 11.14 -25.18
CA SER A 195 0.89 11.22 -26.53
C SER A 195 1.39 12.63 -26.82
N ILE A 196 2.48 12.74 -27.57
CA ILE A 196 2.98 14.02 -28.04
C ILE A 196 2.10 14.51 -29.18
N THR A 197 1.55 15.71 -29.06
CA THR A 197 0.71 16.38 -30.08
C THR A 197 1.47 17.36 -30.96
N SER A 198 2.50 17.98 -30.40
CA SER A 198 3.38 18.89 -31.12
C SER A 198 4.19 18.18 -32.19
N PRO A 199 4.44 18.80 -33.39
CA PRO A 199 5.31 18.19 -34.39
C PRO A 199 6.71 17.90 -33.87
N ARG A 200 7.18 18.69 -32.88
CA ARG A 200 8.48 18.53 -32.23
C ARG A 200 8.44 19.15 -30.84
N ALA A 201 8.28 18.30 -29.81
CA ALA A 201 8.36 18.67 -28.39
C ALA A 201 9.83 18.62 -27.93
N ARG A 202 10.38 19.74 -27.47
CA ARG A 202 11.74 19.79 -26.92
C ARG A 202 11.78 19.15 -25.55
N VAL A 203 12.82 18.38 -25.27
CA VAL A 203 13.07 17.78 -23.97
C VAL A 203 13.98 18.68 -23.13
N PHE A 204 13.64 18.85 -21.87
CA PHE A 204 14.39 19.63 -20.89
C PHE A 204 14.91 18.73 -19.77
N SER A 205 16.01 19.14 -19.12
CA SER A 205 16.58 18.42 -17.98
C SER A 205 15.92 18.80 -16.64
N LEU A 206 15.29 19.98 -16.60
CA LEU A 206 14.52 20.50 -15.46
C LEU A 206 13.21 21.10 -16.00
N PRO A 207 12.18 21.29 -15.14
CA PRO A 207 10.91 21.93 -15.52
C PRO A 207 11.07 23.45 -15.66
N ASP A 208 11.99 23.86 -16.54
CA ASP A 208 12.36 25.24 -16.79
C ASP A 208 12.86 25.37 -18.22
N SER A 209 12.39 26.41 -18.94
CA SER A 209 12.74 26.73 -20.34
C SER A 209 14.22 27.06 -20.54
N ASN A 210 14.96 27.36 -19.47
CA ASN A 210 16.39 27.69 -19.53
C ASN A 210 17.30 26.44 -19.59
N TRP A 211 16.72 25.22 -19.41
CA TRP A 211 17.49 23.97 -19.37
C TRP A 211 17.15 23.01 -20.52
N PRO A 212 17.18 23.45 -21.79
CA PRO A 212 16.90 22.60 -22.94
C PRO A 212 18.00 21.58 -23.15
N THR A 213 17.63 20.35 -23.52
CA THR A 213 18.55 19.33 -24.02
C THR A 213 18.65 19.37 -25.55
N LYS A 214 19.50 18.46 -26.11
CA LYS A 214 19.53 18.22 -27.56
C LYS A 214 18.44 17.23 -28.00
N LYS A 215 17.73 16.59 -27.05
CA LYS A 215 16.70 15.60 -27.32
C LYS A 215 15.37 16.31 -27.69
N TYR A 216 14.54 15.60 -28.43
CA TYR A 216 13.17 15.99 -28.74
C TYR A 216 12.31 14.74 -28.93
N LEU A 217 11.01 14.90 -28.75
CA LEU A 217 9.98 13.93 -29.09
C LEU A 217 9.21 14.44 -30.32
N ILE A 218 8.59 13.52 -31.05
CA ILE A 218 7.79 13.83 -32.23
C ILE A 218 6.33 13.48 -31.98
N ARG A 219 5.44 14.04 -32.81
CA ARG A 219 4.01 13.72 -32.73
C ARG A 219 3.76 12.22 -32.80
N GLY A 220 2.96 11.72 -31.87
CA GLY A 220 2.59 10.32 -31.73
C GLY A 220 3.54 9.50 -30.85
N ASP A 221 4.66 10.06 -30.37
CA ASP A 221 5.45 9.39 -29.34
C ASP A 221 4.62 9.20 -28.09
N GLU A 222 4.56 7.98 -27.55
CA GLU A 222 3.91 7.65 -26.28
C GLU A 222 4.90 7.76 -25.13
N ILE A 223 4.48 8.43 -24.07
CA ILE A 223 5.27 8.62 -22.86
C ILE A 223 4.51 8.14 -21.63
N ALA A 224 5.23 7.57 -20.66
CA ALA A 224 4.74 7.33 -19.32
C ALA A 224 4.95 8.59 -18.47
N LEU A 225 3.93 9.03 -17.78
CA LEU A 225 3.98 10.21 -16.91
C LEU A 225 4.60 9.82 -15.55
N ILE A 226 5.59 10.60 -15.12
CA ILE A 226 6.37 10.36 -13.90
C ILE A 226 5.99 11.34 -12.81
N ASP A 227 5.94 12.65 -13.15
CA ASP A 227 5.59 13.73 -12.22
C ASP A 227 5.11 14.94 -13.00
N PHE A 228 4.49 15.90 -12.29
CA PHE A 228 4.12 17.21 -12.82
C PHE A 228 4.76 18.29 -11.96
N ASP A 229 5.13 19.39 -12.58
CA ASP A 229 5.65 20.56 -11.90
C ASP A 229 5.18 21.84 -12.59
N LYS A 230 5.31 22.95 -11.91
CA LYS A 230 5.00 24.28 -12.42
C LYS A 230 6.20 25.18 -12.20
N SER A 231 6.72 25.75 -13.31
CA SER A 231 7.83 26.70 -13.21
C SER A 231 7.40 28.05 -12.65
N GLU A 232 8.36 28.85 -12.22
CA GLU A 232 8.10 30.20 -11.64
C GLU A 232 7.33 31.12 -12.57
N ASP A 233 7.51 30.98 -13.88
CA ASP A 233 6.78 31.75 -14.92
C ASP A 233 5.35 31.22 -15.17
N GLY A 234 4.91 30.20 -14.39
CA GLY A 234 3.56 29.64 -14.46
C GLY A 234 3.36 28.57 -15.54
N GLN A 235 4.42 28.17 -16.27
CA GLN A 235 4.34 27.08 -17.25
C GLN A 235 4.19 25.75 -16.56
N ASP A 236 3.26 24.93 -17.02
CA ASP A 236 3.07 23.56 -16.54
C ASP A 236 3.97 22.57 -17.31
N TRP A 237 4.58 21.63 -16.57
CA TRP A 237 5.55 20.66 -17.06
C TRP A 237 5.18 19.24 -16.67
N ALA A 238 5.53 18.28 -17.53
CA ALA A 238 5.43 16.86 -17.25
C ALA A 238 6.80 16.18 -17.30
N GLU A 239 7.18 15.48 -16.23
CA GLU A 239 8.29 14.54 -16.23
C GLU A 239 7.84 13.25 -16.89
N PHE A 240 8.65 12.71 -17.79
CA PHE A 240 8.28 11.56 -18.59
C PHE A 240 9.38 10.54 -18.76
N LYS A 241 8.95 9.33 -19.17
CA LYS A 241 9.79 8.28 -19.73
C LYS A 241 9.20 7.82 -21.06
N LEU A 242 9.98 7.81 -22.13
CA LEU A 242 9.54 7.34 -23.46
C LEU A 242 9.30 5.82 -23.43
N ILE A 243 8.19 5.39 -24.06
CA ILE A 243 7.76 4.01 -24.14
C ILE A 243 8.22 3.41 -25.49
N GLY A 244 8.63 2.15 -25.47
CA GLY A 244 8.86 1.35 -26.70
C GLY A 244 10.21 1.53 -27.35
N THR A 245 11.17 2.17 -26.72
CA THR A 245 12.54 2.29 -27.25
C THR A 245 13.56 1.52 -26.40
N ASN A 246 14.61 1.00 -27.05
CA ASN A 246 15.74 0.36 -26.32
C ASN A 246 16.65 1.39 -25.62
N VAL A 247 16.46 2.68 -25.89
CA VAL A 247 17.22 3.77 -25.28
C VAL A 247 16.29 4.50 -24.31
N ALA A 248 16.65 4.48 -23.04
CA ALA A 248 15.91 5.23 -22.03
C ALA A 248 16.00 6.73 -22.35
N THR A 249 14.87 7.31 -22.74
CA THR A 249 14.73 8.77 -22.93
C THR A 249 13.75 9.26 -21.87
N ASP A 250 14.25 10.09 -20.99
CA ASP A 250 13.55 10.72 -19.88
C ASP A 250 13.87 12.20 -19.83
N GLY A 251 13.10 12.95 -19.10
CA GLY A 251 13.25 14.40 -18.91
C GLY A 251 11.90 15.08 -18.72
N TRP A 252 11.87 16.37 -19.04
CA TRP A 252 10.69 17.22 -18.91
C TRP A 252 10.24 17.72 -20.29
N VAL A 253 8.92 17.79 -20.48
CA VAL A 253 8.28 18.43 -21.63
C VAL A 253 7.24 19.41 -21.12
N LYS A 254 6.89 20.41 -21.94
CA LYS A 254 5.78 21.29 -21.62
C LYS A 254 4.48 20.51 -21.66
N TYR A 255 3.61 20.74 -20.67
CA TYR A 255 2.29 20.09 -20.63
C TYR A 255 1.46 20.38 -21.87
N SER A 256 1.64 21.57 -22.47
CA SER A 256 0.99 21.99 -23.74
C SER A 256 1.38 21.15 -24.96
N ASP A 257 2.43 20.35 -24.89
CA ASP A 257 2.85 19.42 -25.96
C ASP A 257 2.16 18.04 -25.87
N LEU A 258 1.30 17.82 -24.86
CA LEU A 258 0.66 16.54 -24.54
C LEU A 258 -0.84 16.52 -24.83
N GLU A 259 -1.37 15.28 -25.00
CA GLU A 259 -2.79 14.91 -24.99
C GLU A 259 -3.00 13.65 -24.15
#